data_a84a92cd994ca7c3f879eefcdaf89a85
#
_entry.id   a84a92cd994ca7c3f879eefcdaf89a85
#
_cell.length_a   1.000
_cell.length_b   1.000
_cell.length_c   1.000
_cell.angle_alpha   90.00
_cell.angle_beta   90.00
_cell.angle_gamma   90.00
#
_symmetry.space_group_name_H-M   'P 1'
#
loop_
_entity.id
_entity.type
_entity.pdbx_description
1 polymer ?
#
loop_
_entity_poly.entity_id
_entity_poly.type
_entity_poly.pdbx_seq_one_letter_code
_entity_poly.pdbx_strand_id
1 'polypeptide(L)'
;IDTSYALTAKDALGLKLFQAKGEGYKLTGEEFYYLRRLYRINAVESQTNLWLFLGAGVMDVKKNNRSDDQAYVSPTIQADYETRRLYIMGSYQLMRVAHDNFDTSKFKAGFSFYKTSYEETQPWFVLELSHTNSVSEKLEIVPTLRLINKALYFEAGISTAGDPKLHLMYTF
;
A
#
# COMPACT_ATOMS: atom_id res chain seq x y z
N ILE A 1 9.64 1.66 0.90
CA ILE A 1 9.64 2.92 1.69
C ILE A 1 8.69 3.86 1.00
N ASP A 2 7.83 4.50 1.77
CA ASP A 2 6.82 5.44 1.27
C ASP A 2 6.86 6.69 2.16
N THR A 3 6.84 7.87 1.54
CA THR A 3 6.81 9.16 2.24
C THR A 3 5.87 10.10 1.52
N SER A 4 5.10 10.88 2.28
CA SER A 4 4.16 11.83 1.70
C SER A 4 4.13 13.15 2.47
N TYR A 5 3.90 14.22 1.74
CA TYR A 5 3.72 15.57 2.26
C TYR A 5 2.31 16.08 1.95
N ALA A 6 1.57 16.43 2.98
CA ALA A 6 0.20 16.94 2.86
C ALA A 6 0.23 18.39 2.37
N LEU A 7 -0.31 18.64 1.19
CA LEU A 7 -0.50 19.98 0.63
C LEU A 7 -1.74 20.67 1.21
N THR A 8 -2.79 19.90 1.39
CA THR A 8 -4.07 20.32 1.94
C THR A 8 -4.66 19.21 2.82
N ALA A 9 -5.81 19.45 3.42
CA ALA A 9 -6.56 18.41 4.14
C ALA A 9 -7.02 17.25 3.24
N LYS A 10 -6.94 17.41 1.91
CA LYS A 10 -7.42 16.40 0.94
C LYS A 10 -6.34 15.92 -0.02
N ASP A 11 -5.25 16.65 -0.17
CA ASP A 11 -4.26 16.44 -1.22
C ASP A 11 -2.87 16.27 -0.63
N ALA A 12 -2.11 15.31 -1.13
CA ALA A 12 -0.71 15.09 -0.77
C ALA A 12 0.11 14.70 -2.00
N LEU A 13 1.42 14.94 -1.92
CA LEU A 13 2.42 14.43 -2.84
C LEU A 13 3.29 13.42 -2.10
N GLY A 14 3.73 12.39 -2.78
CA GLY A 14 4.57 11.39 -2.17
C GLY A 14 5.58 10.75 -3.11
N LEU A 15 6.54 10.10 -2.49
CA LEU A 15 7.57 9.29 -3.14
C LEU A 15 7.54 7.89 -2.54
N LYS A 16 7.60 6.89 -3.41
CA LYS A 16 7.57 5.49 -3.02
C LYS A 16 8.72 4.75 -3.69
N LEU A 17 9.52 4.06 -2.88
CA LEU A 17 10.50 3.09 -3.34
C LEU A 17 9.96 1.69 -3.04
N PHE A 18 9.93 0.83 -4.04
CA PHE A 18 9.39 -0.51 -3.88
C PHE A 18 10.25 -1.57 -4.55
N GLN A 19 10.13 -2.77 -4.02
CA GLN A 19 10.65 -3.98 -4.63
C GLN A 19 9.58 -5.05 -4.50
N ALA A 20 9.30 -5.76 -5.59
CA ALA A 20 8.42 -6.92 -5.61
C ALA A 20 9.11 -8.08 -6.31
N LYS A 21 8.80 -9.29 -5.86
CA LYS A 21 9.27 -10.53 -6.50
C LYS A 21 8.05 -11.40 -6.78
N GLY A 22 8.06 -12.07 -7.91
CA GLY A 22 7.07 -13.06 -8.31
C GLY A 22 7.72 -14.21 -9.04
N GLU A 23 6.93 -15.13 -9.55
CA GLU A 23 7.42 -16.27 -10.31
C GLU A 23 8.13 -15.79 -11.61
N GLY A 24 9.47 -15.76 -11.59
CA GLY A 24 10.29 -15.32 -12.72
C GLY A 24 10.44 -13.81 -12.91
N TYR A 25 9.87 -13.00 -12.03
CA TYR A 25 9.97 -11.54 -12.09
C TYR A 25 10.58 -10.96 -10.82
N LYS A 26 11.39 -9.93 -10.99
CA LYS A 26 11.78 -9.00 -9.94
C LYS A 26 11.54 -7.58 -10.45
N LEU A 27 10.75 -6.84 -9.72
CA LEU A 27 10.45 -5.44 -9.99
C LEU A 27 11.13 -4.58 -8.93
N THR A 28 11.87 -3.57 -9.33
CA THR A 28 12.44 -2.57 -8.41
C THR A 28 12.16 -1.20 -9.02
N GLY A 29 11.56 -0.31 -8.28
CA GLY A 29 11.16 0.96 -8.85
C GLY A 29 10.99 2.07 -7.85
N GLU A 30 10.89 3.26 -8.41
CA GLU A 30 10.59 4.49 -7.73
C GLU A 30 9.39 5.16 -8.37
N GLU A 31 8.53 5.71 -7.55
CA GLU A 31 7.25 6.31 -7.95
C GLU A 31 7.09 7.66 -7.26
N PHE A 32 6.79 8.68 -8.03
CA PHE A 32 6.20 9.90 -7.53
C PHE A 32 4.69 9.79 -7.67
N TYR A 33 3.93 10.14 -6.63
CA TYR A 33 2.47 10.08 -6.70
C TYR A 33 1.81 11.32 -6.12
N TYR A 34 0.65 11.64 -6.70
CA TYR A 34 -0.33 12.56 -6.14
C TYR A 34 -1.45 11.74 -5.51
N LEU A 35 -1.79 12.08 -4.27
CA LEU A 35 -2.87 11.48 -3.51
C LEU A 35 -3.97 12.49 -3.31
N ARG A 36 -5.22 12.09 -3.60
CA ARG A 36 -6.40 12.90 -3.30
C ARG A 36 -7.45 12.09 -2.55
N ARG A 37 -7.91 12.61 -1.43
CA ARG A 37 -9.09 12.10 -0.74
C ARG A 37 -10.35 12.60 -1.45
N LEU A 38 -11.02 11.70 -2.16
CA LEU A 38 -12.24 11.99 -2.91
C LEU A 38 -13.44 12.18 -1.98
N TYR A 39 -13.52 11.33 -0.95
CA TYR A 39 -14.64 11.33 -0.02
C TYR A 39 -14.21 10.93 1.39
N ARG A 40 -14.91 11.48 2.41
CA ARG A 40 -14.77 11.08 3.81
C ARG A 40 -16.11 11.19 4.52
N ILE A 41 -16.46 10.14 5.26
CA ILE A 41 -17.51 10.14 6.26
C ILE A 41 -16.87 10.01 7.62
N ASN A 42 -17.15 10.95 8.53
CA ASN A 42 -16.78 10.85 9.93
C ASN A 42 -18.05 10.59 10.74
N ALA A 43 -18.11 9.45 11.40
CA ALA A 43 -19.10 9.15 12.42
C ALA A 43 -18.44 9.26 13.82
N VAL A 44 -19.22 9.12 14.88
CA VAL A 44 -18.74 9.28 16.27
C VAL A 44 -17.58 8.32 16.60
N GLU A 45 -17.63 7.09 16.08
CA GLU A 45 -16.62 6.05 16.38
C GLU A 45 -15.98 5.43 15.14
N SER A 46 -16.26 5.95 13.95
CA SER A 46 -15.72 5.41 12.72
C SER A 46 -15.43 6.46 11.67
N GLN A 47 -14.52 6.12 10.76
CA GLN A 47 -14.18 6.92 9.61
C GLN A 47 -14.17 6.03 8.35
N THR A 48 -14.74 6.55 7.27
CA THR A 48 -14.65 5.93 5.94
C THR A 48 -14.03 6.92 4.98
N ASN A 49 -13.09 6.46 4.17
CA ASN A 49 -12.44 7.27 3.17
C ASN A 49 -12.50 6.60 1.80
N LEU A 50 -12.49 7.43 0.77
CA LEU A 50 -12.23 7.04 -0.62
C LEU A 50 -11.07 7.89 -1.14
N TRP A 51 -10.05 7.25 -1.67
CA TRP A 51 -8.80 7.84 -2.10
C TRP A 51 -8.53 7.53 -3.57
N LEU A 52 -7.93 8.49 -4.26
CA LEU A 52 -7.34 8.33 -5.58
C LEU A 52 -5.85 8.62 -5.48
N PHE A 53 -5.03 7.69 -5.96
CA PHE A 53 -3.60 7.88 -6.16
C PHE A 53 -3.32 7.93 -7.66
N LEU A 54 -2.53 8.88 -8.08
CA LEU A 54 -2.03 8.97 -9.46
C LEU A 54 -0.51 8.93 -9.40
N GLY A 55 0.05 7.75 -9.66
CA GLY A 55 1.48 7.50 -9.62
C GLY A 55 2.09 7.50 -11.02
N ALA A 56 3.33 7.93 -11.11
CA ALA A 56 4.19 7.78 -12.27
C ALA A 56 5.63 7.57 -11.80
N GLY A 57 6.38 6.75 -12.51
CA GLY A 57 7.75 6.42 -12.10
C GLY A 57 8.52 5.64 -13.14
N VAL A 58 9.65 5.15 -12.69
CA VAL A 58 10.52 4.23 -13.45
C VAL A 58 10.73 2.96 -12.64
N MET A 59 10.80 1.84 -13.33
CA MET A 59 11.10 0.56 -12.70
C MET A 59 12.00 -0.29 -13.57
N ASP A 60 12.88 -1.02 -12.92
CA ASP A 60 13.62 -2.12 -13.52
C ASP A 60 12.76 -3.40 -13.45
N VAL A 61 12.45 -3.93 -14.61
CA VAL A 61 11.72 -5.20 -14.79
C VAL A 61 12.73 -6.29 -15.13
N LYS A 62 13.09 -7.10 -14.15
CA LYS A 62 13.98 -8.24 -14.37
C LYS A 62 13.19 -9.51 -14.60
N LYS A 63 13.34 -10.07 -15.82
CA LYS A 63 12.70 -11.32 -16.26
C LYS A 63 13.75 -12.20 -16.92
N ASN A 64 13.89 -13.47 -16.49
CA ASN A 64 14.81 -14.44 -17.12
C ASN A 64 16.23 -13.90 -17.33
N ASN A 65 16.84 -13.25 -16.33
CA ASN A 65 18.16 -12.59 -16.39
C ASN A 65 18.30 -11.40 -17.36
N ARG A 66 17.21 -10.92 -17.94
CA ARG A 66 17.19 -9.64 -18.66
C ARG A 66 16.61 -8.59 -17.74
N SER A 67 17.22 -7.43 -17.74
CA SER A 67 16.82 -6.23 -16.99
C SER A 67 16.46 -5.14 -17.99
N ASP A 68 15.34 -4.48 -17.80
CA ASP A 68 14.86 -3.42 -18.69
C ASP A 68 14.21 -2.31 -17.86
N ASP A 69 14.74 -1.09 -17.99
CA ASP A 69 14.21 0.08 -17.31
C ASP A 69 13.03 0.63 -18.09
N GLN A 70 11.88 0.70 -17.43
CA GLN A 70 10.65 1.12 -18.07
C GLN A 70 9.95 2.22 -17.25
N ALA A 71 9.45 3.24 -17.96
CA ALA A 71 8.52 4.20 -17.37
C ALA A 71 7.14 3.57 -17.20
N TYR A 72 6.43 3.96 -16.15
CA TYR A 72 5.09 3.47 -15.88
C TYR A 72 4.18 4.54 -15.26
N VAL A 73 2.88 4.29 -15.33
CA VAL A 73 1.85 5.02 -14.57
C VAL A 73 1.04 4.04 -13.73
N SER A 74 0.58 4.48 -12.57
CA SER A 74 -0.08 3.60 -11.60
C SER A 74 -1.30 4.26 -10.93
N PRO A 75 -2.39 4.56 -11.66
CA PRO A 75 -3.61 5.01 -11.00
C PRO A 75 -4.14 3.94 -10.06
N THR A 76 -4.51 4.35 -8.84
CA THR A 76 -5.03 3.46 -7.79
C THR A 76 -6.25 4.08 -7.16
N ILE A 77 -7.30 3.30 -6.99
CA ILE A 77 -8.46 3.63 -6.17
C ILE A 77 -8.40 2.82 -4.87
N GLN A 78 -8.65 3.46 -3.74
CA GLN A 78 -8.66 2.81 -2.43
C GLN A 78 -9.85 3.29 -1.62
N ALA A 79 -10.54 2.36 -0.98
CA ALA A 79 -11.54 2.64 0.03
C ALA A 79 -11.12 2.01 1.36
N ASP A 80 -11.29 2.72 2.45
CA ASP A 80 -11.04 2.22 3.79
C ASP A 80 -12.15 2.59 4.77
N TYR A 81 -12.33 1.73 5.75
CA TYR A 81 -13.19 1.92 6.90
C TYR A 81 -12.40 1.59 8.15
N GLU A 82 -12.39 2.49 9.10
CA GLU A 82 -11.74 2.24 10.39
C GLU A 82 -12.55 2.73 11.57
N THR A 83 -12.40 2.02 12.66
CA THR A 83 -12.80 2.41 14.00
C THR A 83 -11.55 2.46 14.89
N ARG A 84 -11.72 2.74 16.18
CA ARG A 84 -10.58 2.64 17.12
C ARG A 84 -9.98 1.24 17.24
N ARG A 85 -10.67 0.18 16.75
CA ARG A 85 -10.24 -1.21 16.91
C ARG A 85 -10.37 -2.08 15.66
N LEU A 86 -11.09 -1.64 14.66
CA LEU A 86 -11.30 -2.39 13.41
C LEU A 86 -10.85 -1.55 12.23
N TYR A 87 -10.20 -2.20 11.28
CA TYR A 87 -9.75 -1.63 10.02
C TYR A 87 -10.07 -2.57 8.87
N ILE A 88 -10.64 -2.02 7.81
CA ILE A 88 -10.90 -2.74 6.55
C ILE A 88 -10.48 -1.81 5.42
N MET A 89 -9.79 -2.34 4.41
CA MET A 89 -9.37 -1.58 3.23
C MET A 89 -9.44 -2.47 1.99
N GLY A 90 -9.93 -1.90 0.91
CA GLY A 90 -9.82 -2.46 -0.43
C GLY A 90 -9.15 -1.47 -1.38
N SER A 91 -8.28 -1.93 -2.25
CA SER A 91 -7.68 -1.11 -3.31
C SER A 91 -7.52 -1.89 -4.61
N TYR A 92 -7.56 -1.13 -5.70
CA TYR A 92 -7.27 -1.63 -7.04
C TYR A 92 -6.31 -0.67 -7.73
N GLN A 93 -5.15 -1.17 -8.11
CA GLN A 93 -4.10 -0.45 -8.80
C GLN A 93 -3.98 -0.96 -10.23
N LEU A 94 -3.98 -0.03 -11.18
CA LEU A 94 -3.67 -0.28 -12.57
C LEU A 94 -2.23 0.18 -12.81
N MET A 95 -1.30 -0.74 -13.00
CA MET A 95 0.07 -0.38 -13.35
C MET A 95 0.29 -0.64 -14.84
N ARG A 96 0.55 0.42 -15.58
CA ARG A 96 0.72 0.41 -17.04
C ARG A 96 2.16 0.72 -17.38
N VAL A 97 2.81 -0.25 -18.00
CA VAL A 97 4.18 -0.22 -18.46
C VAL A 97 4.18 -0.40 -19.97
N ALA A 98 5.23 -0.02 -20.67
CA ALA A 98 5.24 -0.01 -22.16
C ALA A 98 4.90 -1.38 -22.78
N HIS A 99 5.30 -2.48 -22.15
CA HIS A 99 5.13 -3.83 -22.72
C HIS A 99 4.34 -4.79 -21.81
N ASP A 100 4.09 -4.43 -20.57
CA ASP A 100 3.43 -5.27 -19.57
C ASP A 100 2.39 -4.46 -18.77
N ASN A 101 1.36 -5.14 -18.27
CA ASN A 101 0.37 -4.56 -17.39
C ASN A 101 0.32 -5.37 -16.10
N PHE A 102 0.44 -4.68 -14.96
CA PHE A 102 0.39 -5.31 -13.63
C PHE A 102 -0.76 -4.70 -12.83
N ASP A 103 -1.89 -5.38 -12.83
CA ASP A 103 -3.05 -4.94 -12.07
C ASP A 103 -3.04 -5.64 -10.71
N THR A 104 -3.09 -4.84 -9.64
CA THR A 104 -3.05 -5.36 -8.28
C THR A 104 -4.36 -5.08 -7.56
N SER A 105 -5.03 -6.15 -7.14
CA SER A 105 -6.13 -6.10 -6.18
C SER A 105 -5.59 -6.37 -4.78
N LYS A 106 -5.95 -5.54 -3.80
CA LYS A 106 -5.53 -5.71 -2.41
C LYS A 106 -6.71 -5.54 -1.48
N PHE A 107 -6.78 -6.41 -0.49
CA PHE A 107 -7.72 -6.31 0.62
C PHE A 107 -6.95 -6.44 1.93
N LYS A 108 -7.27 -5.59 2.91
CA LYS A 108 -6.75 -5.67 4.26
C LYS A 108 -7.89 -5.68 5.26
N ALA A 109 -7.79 -6.52 6.26
CA ALA A 109 -8.66 -6.49 7.44
C ALA A 109 -7.80 -6.64 8.69
N GLY A 110 -8.09 -5.85 9.72
CA GLY A 110 -7.28 -5.87 10.92
C GLY A 110 -8.02 -5.40 12.15
N PHE A 111 -7.43 -5.70 13.30
CA PHE A 111 -7.93 -5.23 14.58
C PHE A 111 -6.79 -4.79 15.50
N SER A 112 -7.08 -3.80 16.34
CA SER A 112 -6.19 -3.41 17.42
C SER A 112 -6.50 -4.20 18.70
N PHE A 113 -5.45 -4.64 19.39
CA PHE A 113 -5.58 -5.43 20.62
C PHE A 113 -6.25 -4.64 21.74
N TYR A 114 -6.02 -3.33 21.80
CA TYR A 114 -6.61 -2.44 22.80
C TYR A 114 -6.79 -1.01 22.24
N LYS A 115 -7.58 -0.20 22.93
CA LYS A 115 -7.71 1.23 22.62
C LYS A 115 -6.56 1.98 23.28
N THR A 116 -5.90 2.84 22.53
CA THR A 116 -4.81 3.71 23.01
C THR A 116 -5.21 5.18 22.93
N SER A 117 -4.47 6.01 23.63
CA SER A 117 -4.47 7.45 23.39
C SER A 117 -3.61 7.79 22.15
N TYR A 118 -3.74 9.01 21.63
CA TYR A 118 -2.95 9.46 20.47
C TYR A 118 -1.43 9.45 20.71
N GLU A 119 -1.02 9.62 21.98
CA GLU A 119 0.39 9.68 22.38
C GLU A 119 1.06 8.30 22.46
N GLU A 120 0.27 7.24 22.49
CA GLU A 120 0.74 5.88 22.69
C GLU A 120 0.86 5.13 21.36
N THR A 121 1.75 4.15 21.32
CA THR A 121 1.86 3.26 20.17
C THR A 121 0.70 2.28 20.14
N GLN A 122 -0.04 2.25 19.05
CA GLN A 122 -1.16 1.33 18.85
C GLN A 122 -0.75 0.15 17.98
N PRO A 123 -0.69 -1.07 18.54
CA PRO A 123 -0.44 -2.27 17.77
C PRO A 123 -1.72 -2.81 17.15
N TRP A 124 -1.59 -3.28 15.92
CA TRP A 124 -2.65 -3.92 15.13
C TRP A 124 -2.17 -5.24 14.56
N PHE A 125 -3.04 -6.22 14.54
CA PHE A 125 -2.90 -7.37 13.67
C PHE A 125 -3.70 -7.11 12.39
N VAL A 126 -3.06 -7.24 11.24
CA VAL A 126 -3.67 -7.01 9.93
C VAL A 126 -3.40 -8.22 9.04
N LEU A 127 -4.44 -8.75 8.42
CA LEU A 127 -4.33 -9.73 7.35
C LEU A 127 -4.45 -9.01 6.01
N GLU A 128 -3.42 -9.10 5.19
CA GLU A 128 -3.42 -8.60 3.81
C GLU A 128 -3.62 -9.77 2.85
N LEU A 129 -4.53 -9.60 1.92
CA LEU A 129 -4.73 -10.46 0.75
C LEU A 129 -4.41 -9.63 -0.48
N SER A 130 -3.53 -10.09 -1.34
CA SER A 130 -3.20 -9.39 -2.58
C SER A 130 -3.04 -10.36 -3.74
N HIS A 131 -3.43 -9.88 -4.91
CA HIS A 131 -3.27 -10.58 -6.18
C HIS A 131 -2.79 -9.58 -7.22
N THR A 132 -1.68 -9.90 -7.89
CA THR A 132 -1.15 -9.11 -8.99
C THR A 132 -1.13 -9.98 -10.24
N ASN A 133 -1.95 -9.63 -11.23
CA ASN A 133 -1.94 -10.34 -12.50
C ASN A 133 -0.54 -10.26 -13.15
N SER A 134 -0.25 -11.20 -14.02
CA SER A 134 1.04 -11.31 -14.73
C SER A 134 2.28 -11.53 -13.86
N VAL A 135 2.21 -11.34 -12.54
CA VAL A 135 3.31 -11.59 -11.59
C VAL A 135 3.11 -12.92 -10.87
N SER A 136 1.89 -13.21 -10.44
CA SER A 136 1.55 -14.48 -9.78
C SER A 136 0.06 -14.80 -10.00
N GLU A 137 -0.22 -16.04 -10.38
CA GLU A 137 -1.61 -16.54 -10.44
C GLU A 137 -2.19 -16.81 -9.04
N LYS A 138 -1.35 -16.82 -8.01
CA LYS A 138 -1.75 -17.16 -6.64
C LYS A 138 -2.10 -15.92 -5.84
N LEU A 139 -3.12 -16.07 -4.99
CA LEU A 139 -3.43 -15.10 -3.96
C LEU A 139 -2.29 -15.11 -2.91
N GLU A 140 -1.70 -13.95 -2.69
CA GLU A 140 -0.72 -13.75 -1.64
C GLU A 140 -1.43 -13.38 -0.34
N ILE A 141 -1.11 -14.07 0.73
CA ILE A 141 -1.65 -13.83 2.07
C ILE A 141 -0.51 -13.41 2.99
N VAL A 142 -0.65 -12.27 3.64
CA VAL A 142 0.38 -11.70 4.50
C VAL A 142 -0.19 -11.32 5.86
N PRO A 143 -0.02 -12.15 6.90
CA PRO A 143 -0.21 -11.70 8.27
C PRO A 143 0.83 -10.62 8.61
N THR A 144 0.36 -9.52 9.18
CA THR A 144 1.15 -8.29 9.36
C THR A 144 0.92 -7.74 10.75
N LEU A 145 1.99 -7.35 11.43
CA LEU A 145 1.95 -6.48 12.59
C LEU A 145 2.10 -5.04 12.14
N ARG A 146 1.14 -4.19 12.52
CA ARG A 146 1.15 -2.75 12.28
C ARG A 146 1.32 -2.01 13.60
N LEU A 147 2.19 -1.03 13.60
CA LEU A 147 2.38 -0.11 14.71
C LEU A 147 2.10 1.32 14.24
N ILE A 148 1.23 2.02 14.94
CA ILE A 148 0.93 3.43 14.67
C ILE A 148 1.33 4.23 15.91
N ASN A 149 2.15 5.26 15.71
CA ASN A 149 2.52 6.23 16.74
C ASN A 149 2.54 7.62 16.13
N LYS A 150 1.52 8.43 16.41
CA LYS A 150 1.39 9.79 15.85
C LYS A 150 1.48 9.76 14.30
N ALA A 151 2.52 10.40 13.76
CA ALA A 151 2.79 10.48 12.32
C ALA A 151 3.56 9.27 11.76
N LEU A 152 4.04 8.38 12.64
CA LEU A 152 4.80 7.20 12.23
C LEU A 152 3.87 6.00 12.07
N TYR A 153 3.97 5.37 10.91
CA TYR A 153 3.29 4.14 10.57
C TYR A 153 4.32 3.10 10.14
N PHE A 154 4.28 1.94 10.75
CA PHE A 154 5.16 0.82 10.45
C PHE A 154 4.35 -0.47 10.30
N GLU A 155 4.58 -1.23 9.25
CA GLU A 155 4.05 -2.58 9.06
C GLU A 155 5.19 -3.56 8.79
N ALA A 156 5.11 -4.73 9.40
CA ALA A 156 6.00 -5.86 9.13
C ALA A 156 5.18 -7.15 9.04
N GLY A 157 5.43 -7.93 8.00
CA GLY A 157 4.75 -9.21 7.77
C GLY A 157 5.59 -10.16 6.95
N ILE A 158 5.15 -11.40 6.87
CA ILE A 158 5.76 -12.43 6.02
C ILE A 158 4.65 -13.04 5.19
N SER A 159 4.83 -13.10 3.88
CA SER A 159 3.88 -13.73 2.98
C SER A 159 3.86 -15.25 3.14
N THR A 160 2.80 -15.88 2.69
CA THR A 160 2.73 -17.36 2.64
C THR A 160 3.78 -17.98 1.72
N ALA A 161 4.39 -17.19 0.84
CA ALA A 161 5.54 -17.60 0.02
C ALA A 161 6.89 -17.46 0.73
N GLY A 162 6.92 -16.92 1.97
CA GLY A 162 8.13 -16.68 2.74
C GLY A 162 8.81 -15.33 2.48
N ASP A 163 8.20 -14.46 1.67
CA ASP A 163 8.76 -13.14 1.35
C ASP A 163 8.43 -12.14 2.46
N PRO A 164 9.44 -11.43 3.02
CA PRO A 164 9.20 -10.40 4.01
C PRO A 164 8.57 -9.17 3.35
N LYS A 165 7.57 -8.58 4.02
CA LYS A 165 6.98 -7.29 3.67
C LYS A 165 7.22 -6.29 4.78
N LEU A 166 7.81 -5.15 4.42
CA LEU A 166 8.03 -4.02 5.31
C LEU A 166 7.45 -2.77 4.67
N HIS A 167 6.71 -2.02 5.45
CA HIS A 167 6.19 -0.72 5.04
C HIS A 167 6.43 0.29 6.14
N LEU A 168 7.09 1.38 5.81
CA LEU A 168 7.33 2.51 6.70
C LEU A 168 6.78 3.76 6.03
N MET A 169 5.94 4.49 6.74
CA MET A 169 5.41 5.78 6.29
C MET A 169 5.54 6.80 7.41
N TYR A 170 5.93 8.00 7.04
CA TYR A 170 5.94 9.15 7.92
C TYR A 170 5.20 10.31 7.23
N THR A 171 4.25 10.90 7.94
CA THR A 171 3.44 12.01 7.43
C THR A 171 3.85 13.30 8.15
N PHE A 172 4.26 14.30 7.38
CA PHE A 172 4.65 15.63 7.87
C PHE A 172 3.47 16.56 8.00
#